data_1d066bd45d0a5b2e7cfd7072daaf5199
#
_entry.id   1d066bd45d0a5b2e7cfd7072daaf5199
#
_cell.length_a   1.000
_cell.length_b   1.000
_cell.length_c   1.000
_cell.angle_alpha   90.00
_cell.angle_beta   90.00
_cell.angle_gamma   90.00
#
_symmetry.space_group_name_H-M   'P 1'
#
loop_
_entity.id
_entity.type
_entity.pdbx_description
1 polymer ?
#
loop_
_entity_poly.entity_id
_entity_poly.type
_entity_poly.pdbx_seq_one_letter_code
_entity_poly.pdbx_strand_id
1 'polypeptide(L)'
;MNHYSRREFLKFGAALPLALQSLDLRAATASAIKVPPKRIIFICNSLGFYKPSFFPAKRGDISTSPYLKEMATREKMTVFQNLFHPGMETSNHDSEKSFLTGASSPEATNFVNSISLDQILAREMGGDTRFPFLSFSIYDRGWGCSWNNRGVAIPPMHDEGQIFDRLFGEEDLTAKRRQIENDQHVVQCLYRDMAQLKQQGGDASKIDSYRIVIAELEEQFKHEEFWLKTKK
;
A
#
# COMPACT_ATOMS: atom_id res chain seq x y z
N MET A 1 -3.20 -28.62 21.23
CA MET A 1 -3.69 -27.31 20.77
C MET A 1 -3.18 -26.26 21.75
N ASN A 2 -2.14 -25.51 21.37
CA ASN A 2 -1.53 -24.52 22.26
C ASN A 2 -2.42 -23.27 22.30
N HIS A 3 -2.96 -22.96 23.45
CA HIS A 3 -3.70 -21.74 23.71
C HIS A 3 -2.71 -20.60 23.95
N TYR A 4 -2.52 -19.73 22.96
CA TYR A 4 -1.78 -18.48 23.18
C TYR A 4 -2.62 -17.51 24.00
N SER A 5 -2.06 -17.00 25.09
CA SER A 5 -2.71 -16.02 25.96
C SER A 5 -2.68 -14.63 25.34
N ARG A 6 -3.60 -13.71 25.75
CA ARG A 6 -3.61 -12.30 25.35
C ARG A 6 -2.25 -11.61 25.59
N ARG A 7 -1.53 -12.02 26.63
CA ARG A 7 -0.18 -11.48 26.97
C ARG A 7 0.90 -11.90 25.97
N GLU A 8 0.80 -13.09 25.40
CA GLU A 8 1.76 -13.58 24.41
C GLU A 8 1.52 -12.91 23.04
N PHE A 9 0.27 -12.66 22.69
CA PHE A 9 -0.06 -11.90 21.48
C PHE A 9 0.46 -10.44 21.55
N LEU A 10 0.35 -9.78 22.69
CA LEU A 10 0.89 -8.42 22.89
C LEU A 10 2.41 -8.38 22.89
N LYS A 11 3.10 -9.43 23.34
CA LYS A 11 4.55 -9.54 23.23
C LYS A 11 5.02 -9.69 21.78
N PHE A 12 4.27 -10.40 20.96
CA PHE A 12 4.52 -10.49 19.51
C PHE A 12 4.26 -9.16 18.79
N GLY A 13 3.22 -8.45 19.14
CA GLY A 13 2.90 -7.12 18.57
C GLY A 13 3.91 -6.04 18.94
N ALA A 14 4.51 -6.12 20.13
CA ALA A 14 5.54 -5.17 20.57
C ALA A 14 6.96 -5.49 20.01
N ALA A 15 7.21 -6.73 19.58
CA ALA A 15 8.48 -7.14 19.01
C ALA A 15 8.59 -6.86 17.49
N LEU A 16 7.46 -6.65 16.81
CA LEU A 16 7.45 -6.40 15.37
C LEU A 16 8.25 -5.16 14.94
N PRO A 17 8.16 -3.99 15.63
CA PRO A 17 8.94 -2.82 15.24
C PRO A 17 10.45 -2.97 15.47
N LEU A 18 10.86 -3.76 16.46
CA LEU A 18 12.27 -4.02 16.74
C LEU A 18 12.90 -5.03 15.79
N ALA A 19 12.13 -6.01 15.31
CA ALA A 19 12.60 -6.98 14.32
C ALA A 19 12.76 -6.35 12.92
N LEU A 20 11.99 -5.30 12.60
CA LEU A 20 12.11 -4.56 11.33
C LEU A 20 13.34 -3.63 11.29
N GLN A 21 13.86 -3.20 12.46
CA GLN A 21 15.07 -2.35 12.52
C GLN A 21 16.39 -3.11 12.41
N SER A 22 16.39 -4.44 12.57
CA SER A 22 17.61 -5.27 12.54
C SER A 22 17.84 -6.05 11.24
N LEU A 23 17.01 -5.86 10.23
CA LEU A 23 17.15 -6.49 8.92
C LEU A 23 17.87 -5.56 7.92
N ASP A 24 19.11 -5.16 8.24
CA ASP A 24 20.08 -4.76 7.22
C ASP A 24 20.51 -5.99 6.42
N LEU A 25 19.65 -6.44 5.52
CA LEU A 25 19.94 -7.51 4.56
C LEU A 25 20.47 -6.91 3.24
N ARG A 26 21.52 -6.10 3.33
CA ARG A 26 22.35 -5.79 2.17
C ARG A 26 23.64 -6.57 2.26
N ALA A 27 23.81 -7.45 1.27
CA ALA A 27 24.98 -8.24 0.93
C ALA A 27 24.95 -9.71 1.37
N ALA A 28 24.32 -10.52 0.57
CA ALA A 28 24.83 -11.89 0.33
C ALA A 28 24.66 -12.19 -1.16
N THR A 29 25.72 -12.07 -1.90
CA THR A 29 25.92 -12.72 -3.19
C THR A 29 25.86 -14.22 -2.97
N ALA A 30 24.69 -14.80 -3.12
CA ALA A 30 24.49 -16.22 -3.20
C ALA A 30 23.64 -16.47 -4.43
N SER A 31 24.03 -17.46 -5.22
CA SER A 31 23.23 -18.04 -6.30
C SER A 31 21.83 -18.36 -5.77
N ALA A 32 20.93 -17.40 -5.85
CA ALA A 32 19.66 -17.43 -5.15
C ALA A 32 18.72 -18.33 -5.92
N ILE A 33 18.29 -19.39 -5.28
CA ILE A 33 16.98 -19.99 -5.54
C ILE A 33 16.01 -18.82 -5.64
N LYS A 34 15.45 -18.55 -6.83
CA LYS A 34 14.47 -17.49 -7.05
C LYS A 34 13.22 -17.82 -6.22
N VAL A 35 13.20 -17.34 -5.00
CA VAL A 35 11.97 -17.40 -4.18
C VAL A 35 10.98 -16.48 -4.88
N PRO A 36 9.79 -16.95 -5.26
CA PRO A 36 8.79 -16.09 -5.88
C PRO A 36 8.47 -14.92 -4.96
N PRO A 37 8.27 -13.72 -5.51
CA PRO A 37 7.99 -12.53 -4.72
C PRO A 37 6.72 -12.75 -3.87
N LYS A 38 6.77 -12.32 -2.62
CA LYS A 38 5.60 -12.35 -1.75
C LYS A 38 4.54 -11.38 -2.30
N ARG A 39 3.29 -11.80 -2.27
CA ARG A 39 2.14 -10.99 -2.69
C ARG A 39 1.18 -10.84 -1.52
N ILE A 40 0.71 -9.62 -1.32
CA ILE A 40 -0.28 -9.29 -0.29
C ILE A 40 -1.45 -8.63 -0.99
N ILE A 41 -2.66 -9.05 -0.68
CA ILE A 41 -3.89 -8.50 -1.24
C ILE A 41 -4.73 -7.97 -0.07
N PHE A 42 -5.11 -6.69 -0.14
CA PHE A 42 -6.06 -6.07 0.75
C PHE A 42 -7.39 -5.92 0.03
N ILE A 43 -8.45 -6.42 0.60
CA ILE A 43 -9.81 -6.32 0.04
C ILE A 43 -10.66 -5.56 1.04
N CYS A 44 -11.07 -4.34 0.69
CA CYS A 44 -11.98 -3.53 1.46
C CYS A 44 -13.41 -3.74 0.95
N ASN A 45 -14.30 -4.18 1.84
CA ASN A 45 -15.73 -4.19 1.59
C ASN A 45 -16.35 -3.04 2.38
N SER A 46 -16.68 -1.95 1.72
CA SER A 46 -16.94 -0.63 2.34
C SER A 46 -18.03 -0.62 3.42
N LEU A 47 -19.05 -1.42 3.29
CA LEU A 47 -20.10 -1.57 4.31
C LEU A 47 -19.90 -2.80 5.21
N GLY A 48 -18.78 -3.51 5.04
CA GLY A 48 -18.50 -4.73 5.77
C GLY A 48 -19.37 -5.91 5.29
N PHE A 49 -19.51 -6.90 6.14
CA PHE A 49 -20.26 -8.11 5.87
C PHE A 49 -21.48 -8.20 6.79
N TYR A 50 -22.54 -8.79 6.29
CA TYR A 50 -23.73 -9.05 7.10
C TYR A 50 -23.38 -10.07 8.22
N LYS A 51 -23.26 -9.55 9.43
CA LYS A 51 -22.75 -10.30 10.59
C LYS A 51 -23.37 -11.69 10.80
N PRO A 52 -24.70 -11.85 10.75
CA PRO A 52 -25.32 -13.16 11.02
C PRO A 52 -24.93 -14.26 10.01
N SER A 53 -24.56 -13.88 8.79
CA SER A 53 -24.20 -14.85 7.74
C SER A 53 -22.70 -14.97 7.52
N PHE A 54 -21.92 -13.94 7.87
CA PHE A 54 -20.48 -13.94 7.65
C PHE A 54 -19.72 -14.54 8.83
N PHE A 55 -20.04 -14.11 10.05
CA PHE A 55 -19.30 -14.58 11.21
C PHE A 55 -19.78 -15.96 11.67
N PRO A 56 -18.84 -16.85 12.05
CA PRO A 56 -19.20 -18.16 12.59
C PRO A 56 -20.05 -18.02 13.84
N ALA A 57 -21.13 -18.79 13.92
CA ALA A 57 -21.98 -18.84 15.11
C ALA A 57 -21.24 -19.46 16.31
N LYS A 58 -20.27 -20.33 16.03
CA LYS A 58 -19.45 -21.00 17.05
C LYS A 58 -18.00 -20.57 16.93
N ARG A 59 -17.43 -20.11 18.03
CA ARG A 59 -16.02 -19.71 18.09
C ARG A 59 -15.10 -20.89 17.72
N GLY A 60 -14.14 -20.63 16.83
CA GLY A 60 -13.16 -21.63 16.39
C GLY A 60 -13.67 -22.59 15.30
N ASP A 61 -14.92 -22.44 14.87
CA ASP A 61 -15.50 -23.30 13.83
C ASP A 61 -16.05 -22.45 12.67
N ILE A 62 -15.19 -22.21 11.70
CA ILE A 62 -15.52 -21.40 10.51
C ILE A 62 -16.62 -22.06 9.66
N SER A 63 -16.78 -23.38 9.73
CA SER A 63 -17.80 -24.12 8.98
C SER A 63 -19.24 -23.75 9.36
N THR A 64 -19.42 -23.11 10.51
CA THR A 64 -20.74 -22.62 10.96
C THR A 64 -21.15 -21.30 10.31
N SER A 65 -20.26 -20.64 9.53
CA SER A 65 -20.58 -19.46 8.76
C SER A 65 -21.19 -19.85 7.40
N PRO A 66 -22.38 -19.36 7.03
CA PRO A 66 -22.96 -19.58 5.71
C PRO A 66 -22.05 -19.17 4.54
N TYR A 67 -21.28 -18.08 4.67
CA TYR A 67 -20.37 -17.62 3.63
C TYR A 67 -19.02 -18.34 3.67
N LEU A 68 -18.39 -18.43 4.84
CA LEU A 68 -17.01 -18.92 4.95
C LEU A 68 -16.90 -20.43 4.73
N LYS A 69 -17.96 -21.20 4.99
CA LYS A 69 -17.98 -22.66 4.75
C LYS A 69 -17.73 -23.02 3.28
N GLU A 70 -18.13 -22.15 2.35
CA GLU A 70 -17.97 -22.37 0.92
C GLU A 70 -16.56 -22.01 0.41
N MET A 71 -15.73 -21.37 1.23
CA MET A 71 -14.38 -20.97 0.82
C MET A 71 -13.42 -22.17 0.88
N ALA A 72 -12.79 -22.49 -0.26
CA ALA A 72 -11.82 -23.58 -0.36
C ALA A 72 -10.60 -23.40 0.55
N THR A 73 -10.29 -22.16 0.93
CA THR A 73 -9.14 -21.81 1.77
C THR A 73 -9.48 -21.65 3.24
N ARG A 74 -10.68 -22.01 3.68
CA ARG A 74 -11.17 -21.78 5.04
C ARG A 74 -10.25 -22.32 6.14
N GLU A 75 -9.52 -23.39 5.88
CA GLU A 75 -8.56 -23.98 6.84
C GLU A 75 -7.31 -23.11 7.07
N LYS A 76 -7.05 -22.17 6.15
CA LYS A 76 -5.93 -21.21 6.22
C LYS A 76 -6.37 -19.82 6.63
N MET A 77 -7.61 -19.67 7.09
CA MET A 77 -8.19 -18.40 7.45
C MET A 77 -8.17 -18.17 8.96
N THR A 78 -7.98 -16.90 9.33
CA THR A 78 -8.24 -16.42 10.69
C THR A 78 -9.30 -15.32 10.61
N VAL A 79 -10.39 -15.50 11.36
CA VAL A 79 -11.49 -14.53 11.42
C VAL A 79 -11.44 -13.81 12.75
N PHE A 80 -11.27 -12.48 12.69
CA PHE A 80 -11.30 -11.60 13.85
C PHE A 80 -12.69 -10.97 13.97
N GLN A 81 -13.23 -10.98 15.19
CA GLN A 81 -14.51 -10.35 15.51
C GLN A 81 -14.33 -9.38 16.67
N ASN A 82 -15.24 -8.41 16.74
CA ASN A 82 -15.29 -7.44 17.83
C ASN A 82 -13.99 -6.64 17.98
N LEU A 83 -13.32 -6.37 16.86
CA LEU A 83 -12.24 -5.39 16.83
C LEU A 83 -12.85 -3.99 16.85
N PHE A 84 -12.25 -3.13 17.64
CA PHE A 84 -12.63 -1.73 17.77
C PHE A 84 -11.42 -0.86 17.43
N HIS A 85 -11.67 0.23 16.71
CA HIS A 85 -10.66 1.22 16.40
C HIS A 85 -11.02 2.54 17.09
N PRO A 86 -10.17 3.06 18.01
CA PRO A 86 -10.41 4.35 18.64
C PRO A 86 -10.51 5.48 17.61
N GLY A 87 -11.49 6.36 17.75
CA GLY A 87 -11.72 7.46 16.82
C GLY A 87 -12.46 7.08 15.53
N MET A 88 -13.01 5.86 15.46
CA MET A 88 -13.94 5.43 14.40
C MET A 88 -15.25 4.98 15.04
N GLU A 89 -15.99 5.95 15.52
CA GLU A 89 -17.25 5.68 16.24
C GLU A 89 -18.42 5.41 15.30
N THR A 90 -18.33 5.93 14.06
CA THR A 90 -19.33 5.74 13.02
C THR A 90 -18.81 4.83 11.90
N SER A 91 -19.69 4.01 11.35
CA SER A 91 -19.42 3.17 10.19
C SER A 91 -20.22 3.71 9.01
N ASN A 92 -19.53 4.28 8.03
CA ASN A 92 -20.10 4.80 6.80
C ASN A 92 -19.16 4.53 5.62
N HIS A 93 -19.50 5.01 4.42
CA HIS A 93 -18.68 4.84 3.23
C HIS A 93 -17.30 5.51 3.35
N ASP A 94 -17.16 6.56 4.14
CA ASP A 94 -15.88 7.24 4.35
C ASP A 94 -14.88 6.40 5.14
N SER A 95 -15.33 5.37 5.86
CA SER A 95 -14.47 4.46 6.62
C SER A 95 -13.43 3.74 5.73
N GLU A 96 -13.68 3.61 4.43
CA GLU A 96 -12.71 3.08 3.46
C GLU A 96 -11.40 3.88 3.44
N LYS A 97 -11.47 5.21 3.64
CA LYS A 97 -10.30 6.09 3.66
C LYS A 97 -9.30 5.71 4.74
N SER A 98 -9.79 5.14 5.83
CA SER A 98 -9.00 4.75 7.01
C SER A 98 -8.64 3.26 7.05
N PHE A 99 -9.08 2.47 6.06
CA PHE A 99 -8.93 1.01 6.08
C PHE A 99 -7.47 0.55 6.24
N LEU A 100 -6.54 1.19 5.54
CA LEU A 100 -5.11 0.83 5.58
C LEU A 100 -4.23 1.82 6.34
N THR A 101 -4.84 2.87 6.93
CA THR A 101 -4.10 3.90 7.66
C THR A 101 -4.46 3.94 9.15
N GLY A 102 -5.69 3.56 9.49
CA GLY A 102 -6.22 3.72 10.84
C GLY A 102 -6.43 5.19 11.24
N ALA A 103 -6.49 6.13 10.29
CA ALA A 103 -6.74 7.54 10.59
C ALA A 103 -8.15 7.75 11.15
N SER A 104 -8.28 8.59 12.17
CA SER A 104 -9.55 8.85 12.86
C SER A 104 -10.45 9.81 12.08
N SER A 105 -11.77 9.69 12.27
CA SER A 105 -12.79 10.62 11.75
C SER A 105 -12.73 10.83 10.23
N PRO A 106 -12.80 9.74 9.43
CA PRO A 106 -12.69 9.85 7.96
C PRO A 106 -13.82 10.65 7.30
N GLU A 107 -14.90 10.91 8.00
CA GLU A 107 -16.05 11.71 7.58
C GLU A 107 -15.84 13.22 7.80
N ALA A 108 -14.84 13.60 8.59
CA ALA A 108 -14.62 15.01 8.93
C ALA A 108 -14.16 15.82 7.70
N THR A 109 -14.65 17.06 7.60
CA THR A 109 -14.27 17.97 6.50
C THR A 109 -12.79 18.34 6.50
N ASN A 110 -12.16 18.28 7.67
CA ASN A 110 -10.71 18.51 7.86
C ASN A 110 -9.94 17.18 8.03
N PHE A 111 -10.45 16.10 7.49
CA PHE A 111 -9.80 14.79 7.57
C PHE A 111 -8.36 14.84 7.06
N VAL A 112 -7.44 14.36 7.90
CA VAL A 112 -6.01 14.24 7.58
C VAL A 112 -5.65 12.76 7.61
N ASN A 113 -5.08 12.29 6.53
CA ASN A 113 -4.62 10.91 6.42
C ASN A 113 -3.09 10.81 6.50
N SER A 114 -2.59 9.60 6.53
CA SER A 114 -1.17 9.25 6.54
C SER A 114 -0.88 8.20 5.48
N ILE A 115 0.37 7.77 5.40
CA ILE A 115 0.75 6.68 4.51
C ILE A 115 -0.01 5.40 4.84
N SER A 116 -0.56 4.74 3.83
CA SER A 116 -1.27 3.48 3.99
C SER A 116 -0.32 2.27 4.03
N LEU A 117 -0.75 1.21 4.68
CA LEU A 117 0.04 -0.02 4.88
C LEU A 117 0.51 -0.64 3.56
N ASP A 118 -0.31 -0.63 2.52
CA ASP A 118 0.06 -1.13 1.19
C ASP A 118 1.23 -0.35 0.59
N GLN A 119 1.31 0.97 0.81
CA GLN A 119 2.41 1.80 0.32
C GLN A 119 3.71 1.57 1.11
N ILE A 120 3.62 1.32 2.41
CA ILE A 120 4.77 0.90 3.20
C ILE A 120 5.31 -0.43 2.68
N LEU A 121 4.42 -1.41 2.46
CA LEU A 121 4.81 -2.72 1.94
C LEU A 121 5.33 -2.66 0.50
N ALA A 122 4.76 -1.81 -0.35
CA ALA A 122 5.25 -1.58 -1.70
C ALA A 122 6.69 -1.07 -1.71
N ARG A 123 7.02 -0.15 -0.81
CA ARG A 123 8.38 0.37 -0.66
C ARG A 123 9.36 -0.70 -0.17
N GLU A 124 8.97 -1.52 0.79
CA GLU A 124 9.85 -2.52 1.42
C GLU A 124 9.99 -3.80 0.58
N MET A 125 8.97 -4.17 -0.20
CA MET A 125 8.90 -5.47 -0.88
C MET A 125 8.70 -5.37 -2.39
N GLY A 126 8.35 -4.21 -2.92
CA GLY A 126 7.94 -4.03 -4.31
C GLY A 126 9.09 -3.95 -5.30
N GLY A 127 10.33 -3.76 -4.85
CA GLY A 127 11.50 -3.56 -5.71
C GLY A 127 11.77 -4.70 -6.70
N ASP A 128 11.41 -5.93 -6.33
CA ASP A 128 11.61 -7.13 -7.15
C ASP A 128 10.46 -7.41 -8.13
N THR A 129 9.47 -6.52 -8.22
CA THR A 129 8.29 -6.69 -9.07
C THR A 129 8.08 -5.50 -9.98
N ARG A 130 7.56 -5.74 -11.20
CA ARG A 130 7.27 -4.67 -12.17
C ARG A 130 6.28 -3.65 -11.63
N PHE A 131 5.31 -4.11 -10.87
CA PHE A 131 4.32 -3.26 -10.20
C PHE A 131 4.50 -3.43 -8.69
N PRO A 132 5.16 -2.48 -8.01
CA PRO A 132 5.34 -2.52 -6.55
C PRO A 132 4.01 -2.62 -5.81
N PHE A 133 2.98 -1.98 -6.33
CA PHE A 133 1.60 -2.08 -5.88
C PHE A 133 0.63 -1.87 -7.04
N LEU A 134 -0.60 -2.32 -6.83
CA LEU A 134 -1.74 -2.08 -7.72
C LEU A 134 -2.95 -1.74 -6.85
N SER A 135 -3.63 -0.65 -7.17
CA SER A 135 -4.85 -0.22 -6.47
C SER A 135 -6.01 -0.24 -7.45
N PHE A 136 -7.07 -0.97 -7.11
CA PHE A 136 -8.26 -1.13 -7.93
C PHE A 136 -9.51 -0.74 -7.16
N SER A 137 -10.51 -0.25 -7.88
CA SER A 137 -11.84 0.02 -7.35
C SER A 137 -12.90 -0.42 -8.36
N ILE A 138 -14.06 -0.82 -7.88
CA ILE A 138 -15.25 -1.02 -8.71
C ILE A 138 -16.01 0.29 -8.94
N TYR A 139 -15.55 1.39 -8.36
CA TYR A 139 -16.16 2.71 -8.46
C TYR A 139 -15.12 3.74 -8.90
N ASP A 140 -15.56 4.69 -9.73
CA ASP A 140 -14.80 5.91 -10.05
C ASP A 140 -15.08 6.98 -9.00
N ARG A 141 -14.27 7.01 -7.94
CA ARG A 141 -14.40 8.00 -6.84
C ARG A 141 -13.18 8.91 -6.70
N GLY A 142 -12.14 8.70 -7.50
CA GLY A 142 -10.88 9.44 -7.40
C GLY A 142 -10.06 9.15 -6.14
N TRP A 143 -10.55 8.33 -5.22
CA TRP A 143 -9.87 7.89 -4.01
C TRP A 143 -10.23 6.43 -3.69
N GLY A 144 -9.35 5.75 -2.96
CA GLY A 144 -9.50 4.36 -2.53
C GLY A 144 -8.88 4.16 -1.15
N CYS A 145 -8.32 2.98 -0.92
CA CYS A 145 -7.67 2.64 0.35
C CYS A 145 -6.20 3.05 0.42
N SER A 146 -5.60 3.44 -0.72
CA SER A 146 -4.17 3.71 -0.84
C SER A 146 -3.88 5.21 -0.69
N TRP A 147 -2.89 5.53 0.14
CA TRP A 147 -2.50 6.91 0.49
C TRP A 147 -0.98 7.01 0.54
N ASN A 148 -0.43 8.05 -0.07
CA ASN A 148 1.01 8.27 -0.06
C ASN A 148 1.52 8.76 1.32
N ASN A 149 2.83 8.94 1.44
CA ASN A 149 3.50 9.38 2.67
C ASN A 149 3.08 10.80 3.16
N ARG A 150 2.34 11.53 2.34
CA ARG A 150 1.80 12.86 2.68
C ARG A 150 0.30 12.85 2.99
N GLY A 151 -0.30 11.68 3.05
CA GLY A 151 -1.73 11.56 3.26
C GLY A 151 -2.56 12.02 2.05
N VAL A 152 -1.99 11.99 0.85
CA VAL A 152 -2.71 12.24 -0.40
C VAL A 152 -3.20 10.92 -0.96
N ALA A 153 -4.47 10.87 -1.34
CA ALA A 153 -5.07 9.68 -1.93
C ALA A 153 -4.37 9.31 -3.25
N ILE A 154 -4.11 8.02 -3.43
CA ILE A 154 -3.66 7.44 -4.69
C ILE A 154 -4.90 6.93 -5.41
N PRO A 155 -5.28 7.53 -6.56
CA PRO A 155 -6.47 7.11 -7.30
C PRO A 155 -6.38 5.64 -7.71
N PRO A 156 -7.38 4.81 -7.41
CA PRO A 156 -7.42 3.44 -7.89
C PRO A 156 -7.80 3.39 -9.37
N MET A 157 -7.36 2.35 -10.06
CA MET A 157 -7.84 2.03 -11.40
C MET A 157 -9.21 1.35 -11.31
N HIS A 158 -10.14 1.72 -12.18
CA HIS A 158 -11.51 1.19 -12.18
C HIS A 158 -11.99 0.72 -13.56
N ASP A 159 -11.30 1.11 -14.63
CA ASP A 159 -11.60 0.70 -15.99
C ASP A 159 -10.87 -0.60 -16.32
N GLU A 160 -11.62 -1.65 -16.67
CA GLU A 160 -11.09 -2.98 -16.91
C GLU A 160 -10.15 -3.03 -18.11
N GLY A 161 -10.42 -2.23 -19.15
CA GLY A 161 -9.57 -2.13 -20.33
C GLY A 161 -8.21 -1.54 -19.99
N GLN A 162 -8.20 -0.43 -19.25
CA GLN A 162 -6.96 0.20 -18.78
C GLN A 162 -6.18 -0.71 -17.84
N ILE A 163 -6.87 -1.45 -16.96
CA ILE A 163 -6.23 -2.44 -16.08
C ILE A 163 -5.58 -3.54 -16.91
N PHE A 164 -6.30 -4.09 -17.90
CA PHE A 164 -5.78 -5.13 -18.78
C PHE A 164 -4.57 -4.64 -19.56
N ASP A 165 -4.66 -3.46 -20.18
CA ASP A 165 -3.56 -2.88 -20.95
C ASP A 165 -2.33 -2.59 -20.08
N ARG A 166 -2.53 -2.12 -18.86
CA ARG A 166 -1.43 -1.91 -17.91
C ARG A 166 -0.73 -3.22 -17.54
N LEU A 167 -1.48 -4.28 -17.33
CA LEU A 167 -0.93 -5.57 -16.88
C LEU A 167 -0.35 -6.39 -18.03
N PHE A 168 -1.01 -6.40 -19.18
CA PHE A 168 -0.76 -7.35 -20.28
C PHE A 168 -0.55 -6.69 -21.64
N GLY A 169 -0.94 -5.43 -21.81
CA GLY A 169 -0.80 -4.69 -23.05
C GLY A 169 0.66 -4.57 -23.49
N GLU A 170 0.88 -4.42 -24.78
CA GLU A 170 2.18 -4.07 -25.33
C GLU A 170 2.47 -2.59 -25.03
N GLU A 171 3.60 -2.34 -24.39
CA GLU A 171 4.04 -0.96 -24.14
C GLU A 171 4.76 -0.41 -25.37
N ASP A 172 4.39 0.77 -25.81
CA ASP A 172 5.26 1.56 -26.70
C ASP A 172 6.50 2.01 -25.90
N LEU A 173 7.52 1.17 -25.96
CA LEU A 173 8.77 1.38 -25.22
C LEU A 173 9.43 2.72 -25.61
N THR A 174 9.19 3.20 -26.83
CA THR A 174 9.76 4.48 -27.31
C THR A 174 9.05 5.66 -26.67
N ALA A 175 7.71 5.64 -26.66
CA ALA A 175 6.91 6.67 -26.01
C ALA A 175 7.17 6.67 -24.49
N LYS A 176 7.24 5.50 -23.86
CA LYS A 176 7.49 5.40 -22.42
C LYS A 176 8.89 5.89 -22.03
N ARG A 177 9.92 5.59 -22.83
CA ARG A 177 11.26 6.15 -22.62
C ARG A 177 11.26 7.67 -22.68
N ARG A 178 10.66 8.25 -23.71
CA ARG A 178 10.55 9.72 -23.82
C ARG A 178 9.85 10.33 -22.61
N GLN A 179 8.80 9.68 -22.13
CA GLN A 179 8.12 10.14 -20.94
C GLN A 179 9.05 10.14 -19.72
N ILE A 180 9.76 9.05 -19.45
CA ILE A 180 10.71 8.97 -18.34
C ILE A 180 11.83 10.02 -18.48
N GLU A 181 12.37 10.22 -19.67
CA GLU A 181 13.39 11.25 -19.93
C GLU A 181 12.87 12.67 -19.65
N ASN A 182 11.63 12.96 -20.06
CA ASN A 182 10.98 14.23 -19.77
C ASN A 182 10.77 14.42 -18.27
N ASP A 183 10.27 13.40 -17.57
CA ASP A 183 10.02 13.46 -16.15
C ASP A 183 11.31 13.60 -15.34
N GLN A 184 12.40 12.93 -15.74
CA GLN A 184 13.74 13.13 -15.18
C GLN A 184 14.25 14.56 -15.40
N HIS A 185 13.99 15.13 -16.57
CA HIS A 185 14.34 16.52 -16.84
C HIS A 185 13.60 17.50 -15.91
N VAL A 186 12.30 17.27 -15.69
CA VAL A 186 11.50 18.06 -14.74
C VAL A 186 12.08 17.97 -13.33
N VAL A 187 12.46 16.78 -12.88
CA VAL A 187 13.10 16.58 -11.57
C VAL A 187 14.40 17.38 -11.45
N GLN A 188 15.24 17.39 -12.50
CA GLN A 188 16.46 18.19 -12.51
C GLN A 188 16.19 19.70 -12.43
N CYS A 189 15.11 20.18 -13.08
CA CYS A 189 14.67 21.56 -12.95
C CYS A 189 14.24 21.88 -11.53
N LEU A 190 13.46 21.00 -10.90
CA LEU A 190 13.03 21.18 -9.51
C LEU A 190 14.20 21.25 -8.52
N TYR A 191 15.23 20.43 -8.70
CA TYR A 191 16.44 20.53 -7.85
C TYR A 191 17.16 21.87 -8.02
N ARG A 192 17.24 22.41 -9.24
CA ARG A 192 17.83 23.74 -9.50
C ARG A 192 17.03 24.84 -8.83
N ASP A 193 15.70 24.79 -8.99
CA ASP A 193 14.80 25.79 -8.39
C ASP A 193 14.87 25.76 -6.86
N MET A 194 14.94 24.58 -6.25
CA MET A 194 15.13 24.45 -4.81
C MET A 194 16.48 25.01 -4.33
N ALA A 195 17.56 24.79 -5.08
CA ALA A 195 18.87 25.35 -4.76
C ALA A 195 18.83 26.89 -4.80
N GLN A 196 18.15 27.45 -5.79
CA GLN A 196 17.95 28.89 -5.91
C GLN A 196 17.10 29.46 -4.79
N LEU A 197 15.97 28.82 -4.45
CA LEU A 197 15.13 29.22 -3.33
C LEU A 197 15.89 29.20 -1.99
N LYS A 198 16.74 28.21 -1.78
CA LYS A 198 17.59 28.11 -0.59
C LYS A 198 18.57 29.28 -0.50
N GLN A 199 19.20 29.68 -1.63
CA GLN A 199 20.09 30.85 -1.69
C GLN A 199 19.35 32.18 -1.42
N GLN A 200 18.09 32.26 -1.77
CA GLN A 200 17.22 33.43 -1.56
C GLN A 200 16.62 33.51 -0.15
N GLY A 201 17.02 32.62 0.78
CA GLY A 201 16.51 32.61 2.14
C GLY A 201 15.15 31.94 2.31
N GLY A 202 14.75 31.06 1.38
CA GLY A 202 13.55 30.27 1.49
C GLY A 202 13.51 29.37 2.73
N ASP A 203 12.31 29.01 3.19
CA ASP A 203 12.08 28.14 4.35
C ASP A 203 12.75 26.77 4.17
N ALA A 204 13.81 26.53 4.94
CA ALA A 204 14.63 25.33 4.86
C ALA A 204 13.81 24.04 5.10
N SER A 205 12.85 24.09 6.03
CA SER A 205 12.01 22.91 6.34
C SER A 205 11.11 22.51 5.16
N LYS A 206 10.54 23.50 4.48
CA LYS A 206 9.75 23.26 3.27
C LYS A 206 10.61 22.73 2.12
N ILE A 207 11.79 23.32 1.91
CA ILE A 207 12.73 22.88 0.88
C ILE A 207 13.16 21.42 1.12
N ASP A 208 13.48 21.06 2.37
CA ASP A 208 13.85 19.70 2.71
C ASP A 208 12.69 18.72 2.51
N SER A 209 11.45 19.13 2.80
CA SER A 209 10.27 18.33 2.53
C SER A 209 10.07 18.07 1.02
N TYR A 210 10.27 19.09 0.18
CA TYR A 210 10.23 18.92 -1.27
C TYR A 210 11.34 18.00 -1.77
N ARG A 211 12.54 18.09 -1.20
CA ARG A 211 13.68 17.26 -1.59
C ARG A 211 13.42 15.76 -1.36
N ILE A 212 12.75 15.41 -0.27
CA ILE A 212 12.36 14.03 0.01
C ILE A 212 11.44 13.50 -1.08
N VAL A 213 10.43 14.29 -1.49
CA VAL A 213 9.48 13.87 -2.53
C VAL A 213 10.14 13.68 -3.89
N ILE A 214 11.06 14.57 -4.23
CA ILE A 214 11.76 14.47 -5.51
C ILE A 214 12.67 13.24 -5.52
N ALA A 215 13.31 12.92 -4.40
CA ALA A 215 14.10 11.69 -4.28
C ALA A 215 13.24 10.42 -4.43
N GLU A 216 12.02 10.41 -3.90
CA GLU A 216 11.08 9.30 -4.10
C GLU A 216 10.66 9.14 -5.57
N LEU A 217 10.42 10.26 -6.27
CA LEU A 217 10.13 10.24 -7.72
C LEU A 217 11.31 9.69 -8.53
N GLU A 218 12.54 10.08 -8.20
CA GLU A 218 13.73 9.55 -8.86
C GLU A 218 13.87 8.04 -8.70
N GLU A 219 13.63 7.51 -7.51
CA GLU A 219 13.66 6.06 -7.28
C GLU A 219 12.54 5.35 -8.07
N GLN A 220 11.38 5.95 -8.17
CA GLN A 220 10.29 5.43 -9.01
C GLN A 220 10.70 5.37 -10.48
N PHE A 221 11.31 6.44 -11.03
CA PHE A 221 11.78 6.45 -12.43
C PHE A 221 12.88 5.43 -12.69
N LYS A 222 13.83 5.25 -11.77
CA LYS A 222 14.85 4.21 -11.88
C LYS A 222 14.23 2.81 -11.92
N HIS A 223 13.23 2.56 -11.09
CA HIS A 223 12.48 1.32 -11.09
C HIS A 223 11.74 1.11 -12.42
N GLU A 224 11.03 2.12 -12.92
CA GLU A 224 10.35 2.05 -14.21
C GLU A 224 11.34 1.79 -15.36
N GLU A 225 12.46 2.49 -15.40
CA GLU A 225 13.51 2.31 -16.41
C GLU A 225 14.10 0.89 -16.39
N PHE A 226 14.36 0.34 -15.20
CA PHE A 226 14.83 -1.03 -15.05
C PHE A 226 13.83 -2.03 -15.67
N TRP A 227 12.54 -1.87 -15.40
CA TRP A 227 11.52 -2.78 -15.89
C TRP A 227 11.19 -2.59 -17.38
N LEU A 228 11.48 -1.44 -17.99
CA LEU A 228 11.40 -1.28 -19.45
C LEU A 228 12.37 -2.19 -20.20
N LYS A 229 13.49 -2.53 -19.58
CA LYS A 229 14.52 -3.42 -20.15
C LYS A 229 14.20 -4.90 -19.92
N THR A 230 13.21 -5.18 -19.08
CA THR A 230 12.81 -6.54 -18.70
C THR A 230 11.57 -6.95 -19.48
N LYS A 231 11.64 -8.06 -20.21
CA LYS A 231 10.49 -8.60 -20.94
C LYS A 231 9.34 -8.93 -19.99
N LYS A 232 8.11 -8.59 -20.41
CA LYS A 232 6.86 -8.98 -19.69
C LYS A 232 6.70 -10.49 -19.67
#